data_d38f5d1eeacb4256a1d135e0ae0f1925
#
_entry.id   d38f5d1eeacb4256a1d135e0ae0f1925
#
_cell.length_a   1.000
_cell.length_b   1.000
_cell.length_c   1.000
_cell.angle_alpha   90.00
_cell.angle_beta   90.00
_cell.angle_gamma   90.00
#
_symmetry.space_group_name_H-M   'P 1'
#
loop_
_entity.id
_entity.type
_entity.pdbx_description
1 polymer ?
#
loop_
_entity_poly.entity_id
_entity_poly.type
_entity_poly.pdbx_seq_one_letter_code
_entity_poly.pdbx_strand_id
1 'polypeptide(L)'
;MISALILAAALTGASPIGAHSDPLSGAIEHFRTVEYYRVTIRSIHAGGEEHIRYYYKKPGFVRMEFIRPHAGAVMIYNPDTKRVRLWPFGAGNFPELSLSPENSIIRSLSGMRVDHSDVGTLFENIRALREQGDNEVLGEETLDGRTVLHLIVTGREGVAVADVHSSELWLDAKSQFPAKVISRDIHGAIIETVMMEALEINGKLPDTLFNP
;
A
#
# COMPACT_ATOMS: atom_id res chain seq x y z
N MET A 1 51.14 25.30 53.60
CA MET A 1 50.40 24.07 53.25
C MET A 1 49.15 24.48 52.57
N ILE A 2 49.18 24.46 51.26
CA ILE A 2 47.97 24.81 50.43
C ILE A 2 47.56 23.56 49.69
N SER A 3 46.44 22.96 50.04
CA SER A 3 45.85 21.82 49.38
C SER A 3 45.09 22.29 48.14
N ALA A 4 45.49 21.84 46.97
CA ALA A 4 44.79 22.06 45.72
C ALA A 4 43.70 21.00 45.56
N LEU A 5 42.43 21.43 45.44
CA LEU A 5 41.29 20.62 45.16
C LEU A 5 41.16 20.48 43.65
N ILE A 6 41.37 19.27 43.09
CA ILE A 6 41.16 18.98 41.67
C ILE A 6 39.68 18.60 41.50
N LEU A 7 38.93 19.44 40.78
CA LEU A 7 37.54 19.20 40.40
C LEU A 7 37.53 18.40 39.07
N ALA A 8 37.23 17.13 39.13
CA ALA A 8 37.05 16.30 37.94
C ALA A 8 35.66 16.56 37.33
N ALA A 9 35.60 17.20 36.17
CA ALA A 9 34.37 17.36 35.40
C ALA A 9 34.05 16.04 34.68
N ALA A 10 33.01 15.36 35.07
CA ALA A 10 32.46 14.21 34.37
C ALA A 10 31.74 14.69 33.09
N LEU A 11 32.34 14.47 31.94
CA LEU A 11 31.67 14.60 30.65
C LEU A 11 30.65 13.42 30.52
N THR A 12 29.38 13.70 30.80
CA THR A 12 28.31 12.82 30.41
C THR A 12 28.15 12.87 28.89
N GLY A 13 28.73 11.87 28.23
CA GLY A 13 28.50 11.65 26.81
C GLY A 13 27.03 11.38 26.55
N ALA A 14 26.36 12.33 25.91
CA ALA A 14 25.07 12.08 25.32
C ALA A 14 25.28 11.03 24.21
N SER A 15 24.75 9.84 24.39
CA SER A 15 24.67 8.83 23.33
C SER A 15 23.92 9.46 22.15
N PRO A 16 24.42 9.31 20.90
CA PRO A 16 23.66 9.76 19.75
C PRO A 16 22.32 9.02 19.75
N ILE A 17 21.24 9.78 19.74
CA ILE A 17 19.90 9.29 19.51
C ILE A 17 19.97 8.46 18.22
N GLY A 18 19.72 7.16 18.34
CA GLY A 18 19.82 6.23 17.23
C GLY A 18 19.06 6.80 16.03
N ALA A 19 19.68 6.77 14.87
CA ALA A 19 19.03 7.13 13.62
C ALA A 19 17.74 6.33 13.54
N HIS A 20 16.60 6.98 13.75
CA HIS A 20 15.30 6.38 13.52
C HIS A 20 15.28 6.02 12.04
N SER A 21 15.36 4.72 11.73
CA SER A 21 15.22 4.23 10.37
C SER A 21 13.90 4.82 9.82
N ASP A 22 14.00 5.51 8.70
CA ASP A 22 12.85 6.09 8.03
C ASP A 22 11.75 5.02 7.84
N PRO A 23 10.56 5.20 8.44
CA PRO A 23 9.54 4.16 8.50
C PRO A 23 9.06 3.73 7.11
N LEU A 24 8.98 4.65 6.17
CA LEU A 24 8.59 4.35 4.79
C LEU A 24 9.65 3.48 4.10
N SER A 25 10.92 3.81 4.28
CA SER A 25 12.01 2.98 3.74
C SER A 25 12.00 1.59 4.37
N GLY A 26 11.75 1.48 5.67
CA GLY A 26 11.60 0.19 6.36
C GLY A 26 10.46 -0.65 5.77
N ALA A 27 9.29 -0.05 5.53
CA ALA A 27 8.14 -0.72 4.94
C ALA A 27 8.42 -1.20 3.50
N ILE A 28 9.11 -0.39 2.70
CA ILE A 28 9.52 -0.75 1.33
C ILE A 28 10.49 -1.94 1.35
N GLU A 29 11.50 -1.92 2.22
CA GLU A 29 12.46 -3.03 2.34
C GLU A 29 11.76 -4.31 2.83
N HIS A 30 10.86 -4.20 3.80
CA HIS A 30 10.07 -5.34 4.26
C HIS A 30 9.23 -5.93 3.13
N PHE A 31 8.53 -5.07 2.36
CA PHE A 31 7.72 -5.52 1.22
C PHE A 31 8.55 -6.29 0.17
N ARG A 32 9.82 -5.98 0.00
CA ARG A 32 10.71 -6.72 -0.91
C ARG A 32 10.91 -8.18 -0.51
N THR A 33 10.67 -8.54 0.74
CA THR A 33 10.74 -9.95 1.21
C THR A 33 9.42 -10.70 1.03
N VAL A 34 8.34 -10.00 0.66
CA VAL A 34 7.02 -10.60 0.49
C VAL A 34 6.93 -11.30 -0.85
N GLU A 35 6.67 -12.60 -0.85
CA GLU A 35 6.47 -13.37 -2.07
C GLU A 35 5.01 -13.33 -2.55
N TYR A 36 4.09 -13.33 -1.58
CA TYR A 36 2.66 -13.19 -1.83
C TYR A 36 1.93 -12.65 -0.60
N TYR A 37 0.78 -12.05 -0.83
CA TYR A 37 -0.15 -11.67 0.23
C TYR A 37 -1.60 -11.79 -0.24
N ARG A 38 -2.49 -11.93 0.73
CA ARG A 38 -3.92 -11.73 0.54
C ARG A 38 -4.42 -10.69 1.54
N VAL A 39 -5.40 -9.90 1.11
CA VAL A 39 -5.99 -8.84 1.92
C VAL A 39 -7.41 -8.57 1.45
N THR A 40 -8.28 -8.16 2.35
CA THR A 40 -9.58 -7.59 1.98
C THR A 40 -9.41 -6.08 1.86
N ILE A 41 -9.69 -5.53 0.69
CA ILE A 41 -9.61 -4.10 0.40
C ILE A 41 -11.02 -3.52 0.38
N ARG A 42 -11.20 -2.43 1.10
CA ARG A 42 -12.34 -1.55 1.01
C ARG A 42 -11.85 -0.19 0.54
N SER A 43 -12.29 0.22 -0.64
CA SER A 43 -11.94 1.49 -1.26
C SER A 43 -13.19 2.38 -1.35
N ILE A 44 -13.04 3.65 -0.97
CA ILE A 44 -14.09 4.66 -1.01
C ILE A 44 -13.56 5.84 -1.83
N HIS A 45 -14.30 6.24 -2.85
CA HIS A 45 -13.99 7.37 -3.74
C HIS A 45 -15.28 8.04 -4.21
N ALA A 46 -15.19 9.13 -5.00
CA ALA A 46 -16.35 9.91 -5.44
C ALA A 46 -17.41 9.09 -6.23
N GLY A 47 -16.98 8.03 -6.93
CA GLY A 47 -17.88 7.15 -7.72
C GLY A 47 -18.56 6.05 -6.91
N GLY A 48 -18.23 5.87 -5.62
CA GLY A 48 -18.82 4.84 -4.76
C GLY A 48 -17.81 4.09 -3.90
N GLU A 49 -18.17 2.86 -3.55
CA GLU A 49 -17.37 1.98 -2.71
C GLU A 49 -17.09 0.66 -3.43
N GLU A 50 -15.85 0.21 -3.39
CA GLU A 50 -15.43 -1.12 -3.82
C GLU A 50 -15.02 -1.95 -2.60
N HIS A 51 -15.40 -3.23 -2.60
CA HIS A 51 -15.01 -4.19 -1.59
C HIS A 51 -14.58 -5.47 -2.29
N ILE A 52 -13.31 -5.83 -2.17
CA ILE A 52 -12.67 -6.93 -2.90
C ILE A 52 -11.79 -7.78 -1.99
N ARG A 53 -11.71 -9.08 -2.25
CA ARG A 53 -10.61 -9.92 -1.78
C ARG A 53 -9.50 -9.85 -2.80
N TYR A 54 -8.35 -9.40 -2.36
CA TYR A 54 -7.19 -9.15 -3.20
C TYR A 54 -6.07 -10.15 -2.88
N TYR A 55 -5.49 -10.72 -3.91
CA TYR A 55 -4.39 -11.66 -3.82
C TYR A 55 -3.28 -11.21 -4.76
N TYR A 56 -2.07 -11.19 -4.24
CA TYR A 56 -0.86 -10.85 -4.99
C TYR A 56 0.16 -11.97 -4.86
N LYS A 57 0.88 -12.23 -5.93
CA LYS A 57 2.05 -13.11 -5.95
C LYS A 57 3.11 -12.52 -6.88
N LYS A 58 4.37 -12.48 -6.42
CA LYS A 58 5.48 -12.07 -7.29
C LYS A 58 5.56 -12.93 -8.56
N PRO A 59 6.02 -12.32 -9.69
CA PRO A 59 6.50 -10.95 -9.82
C PRO A 59 5.42 -9.90 -10.11
N GLY A 60 4.13 -10.20 -10.01
CA GLY A 60 3.06 -9.25 -10.27
C GLY A 60 1.73 -9.92 -10.65
N PHE A 61 1.54 -11.20 -10.30
CA PHE A 61 0.22 -11.83 -10.43
C PHE A 61 -0.75 -11.19 -9.47
N VAL A 62 -1.92 -10.80 -9.99
CA VAL A 62 -3.01 -10.23 -9.19
C VAL A 62 -4.28 -11.03 -9.44
N ARG A 63 -4.99 -11.37 -8.35
CA ARG A 63 -6.36 -11.86 -8.39
C ARG A 63 -7.24 -10.98 -7.53
N MET A 64 -8.38 -10.59 -8.07
CA MET A 64 -9.41 -9.83 -7.38
C MET A 64 -10.73 -10.62 -7.42
N GLU A 65 -11.35 -10.80 -6.26
CA GLU A 65 -12.68 -11.37 -6.13
C GLU A 65 -13.61 -10.28 -5.60
N PHE A 66 -14.55 -9.85 -6.41
CA PHE A 66 -15.42 -8.72 -6.10
C PHE A 66 -16.50 -9.13 -5.12
N ILE A 67 -16.60 -8.38 -4.00
CA ILE A 67 -17.67 -8.49 -3.02
C ILE A 67 -18.73 -7.42 -3.32
N ARG A 68 -18.30 -6.20 -3.66
CA ARG A 68 -19.11 -5.06 -4.11
C ARG A 68 -18.26 -4.10 -4.95
N PRO A 69 -18.84 -3.44 -5.98
CA PRO A 69 -19.99 -3.90 -6.75
C PRO A 69 -19.63 -5.20 -7.49
N HIS A 70 -20.46 -5.75 -8.33
CA HIS A 70 -20.18 -6.94 -9.14
C HIS A 70 -19.89 -8.21 -8.34
N ALA A 71 -20.69 -8.45 -7.29
CA ALA A 71 -20.52 -9.59 -6.39
C ALA A 71 -20.34 -10.92 -7.14
N GLY A 72 -19.27 -11.64 -6.79
CA GLY A 72 -18.92 -12.92 -7.40
C GLY A 72 -18.06 -12.82 -8.67
N ALA A 73 -17.90 -11.64 -9.28
CA ALA A 73 -16.94 -11.48 -10.38
C ALA A 73 -15.51 -11.76 -9.91
N VAL A 74 -14.69 -12.33 -10.81
CA VAL A 74 -13.28 -12.62 -10.55
C VAL A 74 -12.46 -12.08 -11.69
N MET A 75 -11.37 -11.40 -11.36
CA MET A 75 -10.39 -10.88 -12.30
C MET A 75 -8.99 -11.38 -11.93
N ILE A 76 -8.23 -11.85 -12.94
CA ILE A 76 -6.85 -12.32 -12.75
C ILE A 76 -5.96 -11.67 -13.79
N TYR A 77 -4.95 -10.95 -13.32
CA TYR A 77 -3.87 -10.43 -14.14
C TYR A 77 -2.67 -11.37 -14.09
N ASN A 78 -2.13 -11.68 -15.26
CA ASN A 78 -0.92 -12.46 -15.43
C ASN A 78 0.18 -11.58 -16.04
N PRO A 79 1.28 -11.30 -15.29
CA PRO A 79 2.37 -10.42 -15.75
C PRO A 79 3.18 -11.01 -16.92
N ASP A 80 3.25 -12.34 -17.06
CA ASP A 80 4.01 -12.99 -18.12
C ASP A 80 3.34 -12.79 -19.49
N THR A 81 2.01 -12.87 -19.52
CA THR A 81 1.21 -12.69 -20.75
C THR A 81 0.73 -11.26 -20.93
N LYS A 82 0.82 -10.42 -19.89
CA LYS A 82 0.26 -9.07 -19.82
C LYS A 82 -1.24 -9.05 -20.18
N ARG A 83 -1.97 -10.07 -19.74
CA ARG A 83 -3.40 -10.23 -20.00
C ARG A 83 -4.17 -10.32 -18.70
N VAL A 84 -5.41 -9.85 -18.75
CA VAL A 84 -6.39 -9.96 -17.69
C VAL A 84 -7.48 -10.93 -18.13
N ARG A 85 -7.74 -11.96 -17.31
CA ARG A 85 -8.89 -12.83 -17.46
C ARG A 85 -9.98 -12.35 -16.51
N LEU A 86 -11.17 -12.10 -17.02
CA LEU A 86 -12.32 -11.63 -16.26
C LEU A 86 -13.47 -12.62 -16.41
N TRP A 87 -14.01 -13.07 -15.30
CA TRP A 87 -15.24 -13.86 -15.19
C TRP A 87 -16.30 -13.06 -14.43
N PRO A 88 -17.32 -12.51 -15.11
CA PRO A 88 -18.37 -11.74 -14.46
C PRO A 88 -19.19 -12.53 -13.43
N PHE A 89 -19.25 -13.86 -13.59
CA PHE A 89 -20.09 -14.75 -12.78
C PHE A 89 -19.30 -15.80 -11.99
N GLY A 90 -18.04 -15.51 -11.67
CA GLY A 90 -17.15 -16.39 -10.90
C GLY A 90 -16.17 -17.17 -11.76
N ALA A 91 -14.98 -17.43 -11.21
CA ALA A 91 -13.90 -18.09 -11.90
C ALA A 91 -14.34 -19.44 -12.50
N GLY A 92 -13.98 -19.68 -13.78
CA GLY A 92 -14.35 -20.87 -14.52
C GLY A 92 -15.76 -20.86 -15.11
N ASN A 93 -16.61 -19.88 -14.81
CA ASN A 93 -17.93 -19.74 -15.40
C ASN A 93 -17.90 -18.91 -16.71
N PHE A 94 -18.74 -19.29 -17.68
CA PHE A 94 -18.88 -18.53 -18.92
C PHE A 94 -19.70 -17.24 -18.70
N PRO A 95 -19.36 -16.11 -19.35
CA PRO A 95 -18.23 -15.94 -20.26
C PRO A 95 -16.89 -15.68 -19.51
N GLU A 96 -15.79 -16.11 -20.12
CA GLU A 96 -14.45 -15.65 -19.81
C GLU A 96 -14.04 -14.60 -20.83
N LEU A 97 -13.60 -13.43 -20.34
CA LEU A 97 -13.08 -12.34 -21.19
C LEU A 97 -11.58 -12.21 -21.01
N SER A 98 -10.84 -12.16 -22.13
CA SER A 98 -9.41 -11.90 -22.10
C SER A 98 -9.13 -10.47 -22.59
N LEU A 99 -8.70 -9.60 -21.67
CA LEU A 99 -8.59 -8.16 -21.88
C LEU A 99 -7.14 -7.67 -21.72
N SER A 100 -6.84 -6.51 -22.32
CA SER A 100 -5.64 -5.75 -21.97
C SER A 100 -5.83 -5.12 -20.59
N PRO A 101 -4.79 -4.99 -19.74
CA PRO A 101 -4.88 -4.26 -18.46
C PRO A 101 -5.25 -2.78 -18.65
N GLU A 102 -5.11 -2.24 -19.85
CA GLU A 102 -5.49 -0.86 -20.21
C GLU A 102 -6.97 -0.68 -20.53
N ASN A 103 -7.71 -1.79 -20.67
CA ASN A 103 -9.13 -1.74 -21.03
C ASN A 103 -9.94 -1.02 -19.95
N SER A 104 -10.73 -0.03 -20.35
CA SER A 104 -11.52 0.80 -19.43
C SER A 104 -12.57 0.02 -18.62
N ILE A 105 -13.05 -1.12 -19.14
CA ILE A 105 -14.05 -1.97 -18.47
C ILE A 105 -13.53 -2.55 -17.14
N ILE A 106 -12.21 -2.74 -17.02
CA ILE A 106 -11.58 -3.37 -15.86
C ILE A 106 -10.77 -2.39 -15.00
N ARG A 107 -10.91 -1.11 -15.23
CA ARG A 107 -10.34 -0.10 -14.32
C ARG A 107 -11.17 -0.05 -13.04
N SER A 108 -10.51 0.20 -11.92
CA SER A 108 -11.21 0.49 -10.67
C SER A 108 -12.07 1.74 -10.84
N LEU A 109 -12.99 1.96 -9.91
CA LEU A 109 -13.80 3.17 -9.90
C LEU A 109 -12.96 4.44 -9.68
N SER A 110 -11.77 4.34 -9.07
CA SER A 110 -10.76 5.43 -8.99
C SER A 110 -9.91 5.59 -10.25
N GLY A 111 -10.13 4.73 -11.28
CA GLY A 111 -9.38 4.76 -12.54
C GLY A 111 -8.09 3.94 -12.54
N MET A 112 -7.78 3.27 -11.43
CA MET A 112 -6.55 2.49 -11.28
C MET A 112 -6.55 1.25 -12.19
N ARG A 113 -5.39 0.93 -12.75
CA ARG A 113 -5.14 -0.27 -13.56
C ARG A 113 -4.75 -1.44 -12.66
N VAL A 114 -5.21 -2.64 -13.01
CA VAL A 114 -4.93 -3.86 -12.23
C VAL A 114 -3.44 -4.19 -12.15
N ASP A 115 -2.67 -3.91 -13.20
CA ASP A 115 -1.21 -4.15 -13.26
C ASP A 115 -0.37 -3.12 -12.48
N HIS A 116 -1.01 -2.14 -11.84
CA HIS A 116 -0.43 -1.12 -10.98
C HIS A 116 -1.17 -1.00 -9.64
N SER A 117 -1.89 -2.05 -9.23
CA SER A 117 -2.77 -2.01 -8.06
C SER A 117 -2.15 -2.62 -6.79
N ASP A 118 -0.94 -3.14 -6.87
CA ASP A 118 -0.29 -3.80 -5.74
C ASP A 118 0.39 -2.82 -4.77
N VAL A 119 0.67 -3.28 -3.56
CA VAL A 119 1.32 -2.47 -2.50
C VAL A 119 2.73 -2.03 -2.90
N GLY A 120 3.43 -2.79 -3.74
CA GLY A 120 4.75 -2.39 -4.26
C GLY A 120 4.64 -1.14 -5.11
N THR A 121 3.69 -1.11 -6.06
CA THR A 121 3.40 0.07 -6.87
C THR A 121 2.99 1.28 -6.00
N LEU A 122 2.16 1.06 -4.97
CA LEU A 122 1.81 2.11 -4.01
C LEU A 122 3.07 2.70 -3.36
N PHE A 123 3.94 1.86 -2.82
CA PHE A 123 5.18 2.32 -2.18
C PHE A 123 6.13 3.04 -3.15
N GLU A 124 6.26 2.57 -4.40
CA GLU A 124 7.07 3.24 -5.41
C GLU A 124 6.52 4.64 -5.74
N ASN A 125 5.21 4.80 -5.88
CA ASN A 125 4.59 6.09 -6.11
C ASN A 125 4.80 7.05 -4.92
N ILE A 126 4.65 6.57 -3.69
CA ILE A 126 4.88 7.36 -2.48
C ILE A 126 6.35 7.75 -2.35
N ARG A 127 7.27 6.85 -2.66
CA ARG A 127 8.71 7.14 -2.69
C ARG A 127 9.02 8.23 -3.72
N ALA A 128 8.49 8.12 -4.94
CA ALA A 128 8.69 9.12 -5.98
C ALA A 128 8.10 10.49 -5.61
N LEU A 129 6.95 10.50 -4.92
CA LEU A 129 6.36 11.73 -4.40
C LEU A 129 7.24 12.36 -3.33
N ARG A 130 7.78 11.55 -2.38
CA ARG A 130 8.68 12.01 -1.32
C ARG A 130 9.99 12.60 -1.86
N GLU A 131 10.55 12.02 -2.93
CA GLU A 131 11.76 12.55 -3.57
C GLU A 131 11.56 13.98 -4.11
N GLN A 132 10.33 14.38 -4.34
CA GLN A 132 9.93 15.69 -4.86
C GLN A 132 9.04 16.46 -3.87
N GLY A 133 9.11 16.13 -2.59
CA GLY A 133 8.24 16.69 -1.57
C GLY A 133 8.81 16.52 -0.17
N ASP A 134 7.91 16.50 0.79
CA ASP A 134 8.20 16.36 2.21
C ASP A 134 7.47 15.16 2.79
N ASN A 135 7.98 14.63 3.91
CA ASN A 135 7.28 13.63 4.69
C ASN A 135 7.24 14.04 6.17
N GLU A 136 6.13 13.77 6.79
CA GLU A 136 5.91 13.98 8.22
C GLU A 136 5.50 12.67 8.88
N VAL A 137 6.13 12.31 9.99
CA VAL A 137 5.74 11.18 10.84
C VAL A 137 4.97 11.74 12.02
N LEU A 138 3.67 11.45 12.08
CA LEU A 138 2.76 11.95 13.11
C LEU A 138 2.85 11.13 14.42
N GLY A 139 3.35 9.89 14.32
CA GLY A 139 3.57 9.02 15.46
C GLY A 139 2.72 7.74 15.43
N GLU A 140 2.74 7.03 16.54
CA GLU A 140 1.94 5.81 16.70
C GLU A 140 0.52 6.13 17.17
N GLU A 141 -0.44 5.39 16.62
CA GLU A 141 -1.84 5.44 17.06
C GLU A 141 -2.50 4.07 16.99
N THR A 142 -3.75 3.97 17.43
CA THR A 142 -4.52 2.74 17.33
C THR A 142 -5.59 2.86 16.26
N LEU A 143 -5.55 1.97 15.27
CA LEU A 143 -6.55 1.83 14.23
C LEU A 143 -7.16 0.41 14.30
N ASP A 144 -8.46 0.31 14.57
CA ASP A 144 -9.19 -0.97 14.70
C ASP A 144 -8.51 -1.98 15.64
N GLY A 145 -8.00 -1.50 16.80
CA GLY A 145 -7.32 -2.32 17.80
C GLY A 145 -5.88 -2.73 17.44
N ARG A 146 -5.32 -2.22 16.34
CA ARG A 146 -3.94 -2.44 15.91
C ARG A 146 -3.10 -1.17 16.12
N THR A 147 -1.88 -1.34 16.61
CA THR A 147 -0.91 -0.25 16.63
C THR A 147 -0.44 0.02 15.22
N VAL A 148 -0.55 1.26 14.77
CA VAL A 148 -0.14 1.72 13.45
C VAL A 148 0.76 2.94 13.57
N LEU A 149 1.67 3.10 12.63
CA LEU A 149 2.46 4.31 12.48
C LEU A 149 1.81 5.19 11.42
N HIS A 150 1.47 6.41 11.80
CA HIS A 150 0.82 7.39 10.96
C HIS A 150 1.84 8.34 10.35
N LEU A 151 1.81 8.49 9.04
CA LEU A 151 2.69 9.39 8.29
C LEU A 151 2.00 10.00 7.08
N ILE A 152 2.48 11.17 6.66
CA ILE A 152 2.00 11.89 5.48
C ILE A 152 3.19 12.17 4.56
N VAL A 153 2.99 11.95 3.26
CA VAL A 153 3.93 12.35 2.21
C VAL A 153 3.21 13.31 1.29
N THR A 154 3.79 14.51 1.09
CA THR A 154 3.18 15.57 0.26
C THR A 154 4.19 16.04 -0.77
N GLY A 155 3.81 16.11 -2.04
CA GLY A 155 4.60 16.69 -3.11
C GLY A 155 4.80 18.21 -2.91
N ARG A 156 5.86 18.77 -3.49
CA ARG A 156 6.00 20.23 -3.58
C ARG A 156 4.85 20.81 -4.41
N GLU A 157 4.69 22.12 -4.35
CA GLU A 157 3.70 22.81 -5.15
C GLU A 157 3.76 22.39 -6.63
N GLY A 158 2.62 21.98 -7.18
CA GLY A 158 2.51 21.53 -8.57
C GLY A 158 2.96 20.08 -8.84
N VAL A 159 3.49 19.35 -7.85
CA VAL A 159 3.96 17.99 -8.02
C VAL A 159 2.86 16.98 -7.65
N ALA A 160 2.61 16.03 -8.55
CA ALA A 160 1.79 14.86 -8.28
C ALA A 160 2.41 13.62 -8.95
N VAL A 161 2.23 12.45 -8.36
CA VAL A 161 2.63 11.15 -8.92
C VAL A 161 1.39 10.30 -9.06
N ALA A 162 1.09 9.81 -10.26
CA ALA A 162 -0.15 9.11 -10.58
C ALA A 162 -1.41 9.87 -10.10
N ASP A 163 -1.45 11.19 -10.37
CA ASP A 163 -2.48 12.14 -9.96
C ASP A 163 -2.60 12.40 -8.45
N VAL A 164 -1.74 11.77 -7.63
CA VAL A 164 -1.71 11.93 -6.18
C VAL A 164 -0.66 12.98 -5.79
N HIS A 165 -1.11 14.04 -5.12
CA HIS A 165 -0.25 15.10 -4.56
C HIS A 165 0.12 14.83 -3.10
N SER A 166 -0.76 14.18 -2.34
CA SER A 166 -0.51 13.83 -0.95
C SER A 166 -1.05 12.43 -0.65
N SER A 167 -0.25 11.64 0.06
CA SER A 167 -0.61 10.32 0.57
C SER A 167 -0.46 10.29 2.09
N GLU A 168 -1.54 10.00 2.77
CA GLU A 168 -1.59 9.80 4.22
C GLU A 168 -1.70 8.30 4.50
N LEU A 169 -0.77 7.74 5.29
CA LEU A 169 -0.61 6.30 5.48
C LEU A 169 -0.65 5.94 6.95
N TRP A 170 -1.31 4.82 7.25
CA TRP A 170 -1.26 4.11 8.52
C TRP A 170 -0.61 2.75 8.27
N LEU A 171 0.65 2.61 8.64
CA LEU A 171 1.41 1.37 8.51
C LEU A 171 1.24 0.54 9.79
N ASP A 172 0.76 -0.70 9.65
CA ASP A 172 0.68 -1.64 10.77
C ASP A 172 2.09 -1.86 11.37
N ALA A 173 2.24 -1.68 12.67
CA ALA A 173 3.54 -1.70 13.34
C ALA A 173 4.24 -3.06 13.28
N LYS A 174 3.50 -4.17 13.09
CA LYS A 174 4.06 -5.53 13.02
C LYS A 174 4.39 -5.94 11.59
N SER A 175 3.44 -5.76 10.69
CA SER A 175 3.58 -6.21 9.30
C SER A 175 4.20 -5.16 8.39
N GLN A 176 4.29 -3.90 8.84
CA GLN A 176 4.71 -2.75 8.03
C GLN A 176 3.90 -2.55 6.73
N PHE A 177 2.77 -3.25 6.60
CA PHE A 177 1.84 -3.07 5.51
C PHE A 177 0.91 -1.88 5.78
N PRO A 178 0.40 -1.23 4.72
CA PRO A 178 -0.64 -0.23 4.87
C PRO A 178 -1.91 -0.87 5.47
N ALA A 179 -2.40 -0.31 6.57
CA ALA A 179 -3.72 -0.63 7.12
C ALA A 179 -4.78 0.31 6.54
N LYS A 180 -4.38 1.57 6.27
CA LYS A 180 -5.20 2.59 5.64
C LYS A 180 -4.34 3.52 4.83
N VAL A 181 -4.88 4.01 3.71
CA VAL A 181 -4.27 5.05 2.86
C VAL A 181 -5.34 6.04 2.45
N ILE A 182 -5.04 7.34 2.53
CA ILE A 182 -5.85 8.40 1.95
C ILE A 182 -5.00 9.11 0.90
N SER A 183 -5.47 9.14 -0.34
CA SER A 183 -4.83 9.84 -1.44
C SER A 183 -5.60 11.11 -1.78
N ARG A 184 -4.87 12.20 -1.97
CA ARG A 184 -5.43 13.51 -2.32
C ARG A 184 -4.80 14.06 -3.59
N ASP A 185 -5.60 14.79 -4.36
CA ASP A 185 -5.12 15.52 -5.54
C ASP A 185 -4.41 16.83 -5.17
N ILE A 186 -3.97 17.56 -6.19
CA ILE A 186 -3.26 18.84 -6.05
C ILE A 186 -4.13 19.95 -5.43
N HIS A 187 -5.44 19.78 -5.41
CA HIS A 187 -6.39 20.71 -4.80
C HIS A 187 -6.78 20.32 -3.37
N GLY A 188 -6.20 19.20 -2.85
CA GLY A 188 -6.50 18.65 -1.54
C GLY A 188 -7.78 17.82 -1.49
N ALA A 189 -8.46 17.60 -2.62
CA ALA A 189 -9.63 16.73 -2.67
C ALA A 189 -9.23 15.27 -2.52
N ILE A 190 -10.01 14.50 -1.75
CA ILE A 190 -9.78 13.06 -1.58
C ILE A 190 -10.10 12.35 -2.91
N ILE A 191 -9.09 11.71 -3.50
CA ILE A 191 -9.24 10.84 -4.65
C ILE A 191 -9.83 9.51 -4.18
N GLU A 192 -9.21 8.92 -3.13
CA GLU A 192 -9.55 7.59 -2.64
C GLU A 192 -9.14 7.42 -1.17
N THR A 193 -9.95 6.66 -0.43
CA THR A 193 -9.59 6.11 0.89
C THR A 193 -9.61 4.60 0.78
N VAL A 194 -8.46 3.96 1.01
CA VAL A 194 -8.30 2.50 1.01
C VAL A 194 -8.11 2.01 2.43
N MET A 195 -8.85 0.97 2.82
CA MET A 195 -8.68 0.23 4.07
C MET A 195 -8.30 -1.20 3.73
N MET A 196 -7.29 -1.73 4.43
CA MET A 196 -6.76 -3.09 4.23
C MET A 196 -6.97 -3.93 5.49
N GLU A 197 -7.80 -4.96 5.36
CA GLU A 197 -8.25 -5.81 6.46
C GLU A 197 -7.86 -7.27 6.21
N ALA A 198 -7.80 -8.07 7.28
CA ALA A 198 -7.53 -9.51 7.20
C ALA A 198 -6.28 -9.86 6.36
N LEU A 199 -5.22 -9.08 6.53
CA LEU A 199 -3.94 -9.28 5.83
C LEU A 199 -3.29 -10.60 6.25
N GLU A 200 -2.85 -11.37 5.26
CA GLU A 200 -2.00 -12.55 5.44
C GLU A 200 -0.84 -12.48 4.45
N ILE A 201 0.39 -12.60 4.96
CA ILE A 201 1.63 -12.51 4.20
C ILE A 201 2.31 -13.87 4.19
N ASN A 202 2.79 -14.30 3.02
CA ASN A 202 3.55 -15.55 2.82
C ASN A 202 2.88 -16.81 3.41
N GLY A 203 1.52 -16.81 3.55
CA GLY A 203 0.72 -17.99 3.90
C GLY A 203 0.66 -18.99 2.72
N LYS A 204 -0.02 -20.10 2.84
CA LYS A 204 -0.18 -21.09 1.75
C LYS A 204 -1.29 -20.64 0.79
N LEU A 205 -0.96 -20.52 -0.49
CA LEU A 205 -1.94 -20.30 -1.55
C LEU A 205 -2.10 -21.56 -2.40
N PRO A 206 -3.33 -21.90 -2.84
CA PRO A 206 -3.52 -22.96 -3.83
C PRO A 206 -2.80 -22.65 -5.13
N ASP A 207 -2.17 -23.67 -5.75
CA ASP A 207 -1.47 -23.49 -7.04
C ASP A 207 -2.40 -23.03 -8.17
N THR A 208 -3.69 -23.42 -8.08
CA THR A 208 -4.74 -23.03 -9.04
C THR A 208 -5.27 -21.62 -8.84
N LEU A 209 -4.84 -20.90 -7.79
CA LEU A 209 -5.43 -19.58 -7.45
C LEU A 209 -5.35 -18.58 -8.60
N PHE A 210 -4.23 -18.56 -9.31
CA PHE A 210 -4.00 -17.65 -10.45
C PHE A 210 -4.22 -18.29 -11.81
N ASN A 211 -4.54 -19.58 -11.83
CA ASN A 211 -4.83 -20.33 -13.06
C ASN A 211 -5.96 -21.35 -12.82
N PRO A 212 -7.19 -20.87 -12.61
CA PRO A 212 -8.37 -21.70 -12.38
C PRO A 212 -8.82 -22.43 -13.64
#